data_a788c1cb4d5205aa374db67226dd8f64
#
_entry.id   a788c1cb4d5205aa374db67226dd8f64
#
_cell.length_a   1.000
_cell.length_b   1.000
_cell.length_c   1.000
_cell.angle_alpha   90.00
_cell.angle_beta   90.00
_cell.angle_gamma   90.00
#
_symmetry.space_group_name_H-M   'P 1'
#
loop_
_entity.id
_entity.type
_entity.pdbx_description
1 polymer ?
#
loop_
_entity_poly.entity_id
_entity_poly.type
_entity_poly.pdbx_seq_one_letter_code
_entity_poly.pdbx_strand_id
1 'polypeptide(L)'
;SNVNYQYGFECGVKYVNGTEGMNVEVVELPSYAGTDVTGANVGGNYVGNFSDEATGKVLGNALIAEGVDILFVAAGGSGNGVFTAAKEADGVKVIGCDVDQYDDGANGDSNIVLTSGLKVMHDTVYNVLNEVKDGSFKGANVTLTAADDATGFVSEEGRCQLTAEAIEKIN
;
A
#
# COMPACT_ATOMS: atom_id res chain seq x y z
N SER A 1 1.59 -8.78 8.11
CA SER A 1 2.19 -7.65 8.79
C SER A 1 2.70 -6.63 7.77
N ASN A 2 2.97 -5.40 8.22
CA ASN A 2 3.36 -4.30 7.32
C ASN A 2 4.67 -4.55 6.57
N VAL A 3 5.57 -5.34 7.12
CA VAL A 3 6.82 -5.75 6.44
C VAL A 3 6.53 -6.44 5.09
N ASN A 4 5.43 -7.18 4.96
CA ASN A 4 5.09 -7.82 3.68
C ASN A 4 4.70 -6.78 2.62
N TYR A 5 4.01 -5.71 3.01
CA TYR A 5 3.69 -4.60 2.10
C TYR A 5 4.95 -3.86 1.64
N GLN A 6 5.85 -3.53 2.59
CA GLN A 6 7.15 -2.95 2.28
C GLN A 6 7.93 -3.83 1.30
N TYR A 7 8.12 -5.10 1.63
CA TYR A 7 8.87 -6.05 0.81
C TYR A 7 8.27 -6.21 -0.59
N GLY A 8 6.95 -6.33 -0.69
CA GLY A 8 6.25 -6.44 -1.98
C GLY A 8 6.45 -5.19 -2.85
N PHE A 9 6.33 -4.01 -2.26
CA PHE A 9 6.56 -2.74 -2.96
C PHE A 9 8.00 -2.63 -3.46
N GLU A 10 8.99 -2.89 -2.61
CA GLU A 10 10.40 -2.86 -2.99
C GLU A 10 10.74 -3.89 -4.08
N CYS A 11 10.15 -5.09 -4.02
CA CYS A 11 10.30 -6.10 -5.06
C CYS A 11 9.72 -5.62 -6.39
N GLY A 12 8.54 -4.97 -6.37
CA GLY A 12 7.92 -4.38 -7.55
C GLY A 12 8.81 -3.32 -8.19
N VAL A 13 9.38 -2.41 -7.40
CA VAL A 13 10.32 -1.39 -7.89
C VAL A 13 11.57 -2.04 -8.50
N LYS A 14 12.15 -3.04 -7.85
CA LYS A 14 13.32 -3.76 -8.38
C LYS A 14 13.00 -4.47 -9.70
N TYR A 15 11.81 -5.07 -9.79
CA TYR A 15 11.35 -5.75 -11.00
C TYR A 15 11.26 -4.77 -12.18
N VAL A 16 10.55 -3.65 -12.01
CA VAL A 16 10.35 -2.64 -13.06
C VAL A 16 11.69 -2.02 -13.48
N ASN A 17 12.58 -1.72 -12.54
CA ASN A 17 13.92 -1.21 -12.87
C ASN A 17 14.71 -2.23 -13.71
N GLY A 18 14.61 -3.52 -13.39
CA GLY A 18 15.34 -4.57 -14.09
C GLY A 18 14.76 -4.94 -15.47
N THR A 19 13.45 -4.90 -15.62
CA THR A 19 12.75 -5.36 -16.85
C THR A 19 12.44 -4.24 -17.82
N GLU A 20 12.08 -3.05 -17.32
CA GLU A 20 11.68 -1.90 -18.13
C GLU A 20 12.79 -0.85 -18.28
N GLY A 21 13.96 -1.07 -17.66
CA GLY A 21 15.08 -0.14 -17.70
C GLY A 21 14.80 1.21 -17.03
N MET A 22 13.87 1.24 -16.09
CA MET A 22 13.55 2.43 -15.29
C MET A 22 14.59 2.65 -14.18
N ASN A 23 14.57 3.83 -13.58
CA ASN A 23 15.42 4.17 -12.43
C ASN A 23 14.53 4.77 -11.35
N VAL A 24 13.69 3.94 -10.74
CA VAL A 24 12.84 4.32 -9.61
C VAL A 24 13.59 4.04 -8.32
N GLU A 25 13.65 5.02 -7.43
CA GLU A 25 14.30 4.92 -6.13
C GLU A 25 13.27 4.74 -5.02
N VAL A 26 13.59 3.90 -4.04
CA VAL A 26 12.83 3.79 -2.79
C VAL A 26 13.55 4.59 -1.73
N VAL A 27 12.86 5.60 -1.18
CA VAL A 27 13.43 6.49 -0.15
C VAL A 27 13.06 5.97 1.23
N GLU A 28 14.07 5.78 2.07
CA GLU A 28 13.92 5.40 3.47
C GLU A 28 14.50 6.50 4.37
N LEU A 29 13.76 6.82 5.43
CA LEU A 29 14.20 7.76 6.46
C LEU A 29 14.73 6.98 7.67
N PRO A 30 16.05 6.99 7.96
CA PRO A 30 16.63 6.18 9.04
C PRO A 30 15.99 6.38 10.42
N SER A 31 15.45 7.59 10.68
CA SER A 31 14.76 7.92 11.93
C SER A 31 13.39 7.26 12.07
N TYR A 32 12.84 6.72 10.98
CA TYR A 32 11.55 6.06 10.93
C TYR A 32 11.67 4.58 10.54
N ALA A 33 12.88 4.05 10.50
CA ALA A 33 13.09 2.64 10.19
C ALA A 33 12.36 1.72 11.17
N GLY A 34 11.75 0.67 10.62
CA GLY A 34 11.07 -0.35 11.40
C GLY A 34 12.02 -1.33 12.07
N THR A 35 11.50 -2.07 13.03
CA THR A 35 12.21 -3.18 13.65
C THR A 35 11.34 -4.45 13.64
N ASP A 36 11.97 -5.60 13.53
CA ASP A 36 11.31 -6.88 13.70
C ASP A 36 11.14 -7.24 15.19
N VAL A 37 10.59 -8.42 15.46
CA VAL A 37 10.35 -8.90 16.83
C VAL A 37 11.65 -9.15 17.63
N THR A 38 12.79 -9.20 16.96
CA THR A 38 14.11 -9.34 17.61
C THR A 38 14.77 -7.99 17.87
N GLY A 39 14.19 -6.89 17.38
CA GLY A 39 14.74 -5.54 17.40
C GLY A 39 15.71 -5.24 16.27
N ALA A 40 15.86 -6.15 15.28
CA ALA A 40 16.67 -5.89 14.11
C ALA A 40 16.00 -4.87 13.20
N ASN A 41 16.78 -3.94 12.65
CA ASN A 41 16.30 -2.94 11.69
C ASN A 41 15.85 -3.63 10.39
N VAL A 42 14.64 -3.32 9.91
CA VAL A 42 14.06 -3.85 8.67
C VAL A 42 13.92 -2.77 7.58
N GLY A 43 14.47 -1.57 7.81
CA GLY A 43 14.31 -0.43 6.91
C GLY A 43 12.88 0.09 6.87
N GLY A 44 12.48 0.68 5.75
CA GLY A 44 11.15 1.24 5.51
C GLY A 44 10.88 2.51 6.33
N ASN A 45 9.62 2.95 6.29
CA ASN A 45 9.17 4.16 6.98
C ASN A 45 7.96 3.82 7.86
N TYR A 46 8.12 3.79 9.18
CA TYR A 46 7.11 3.30 10.12
C TYR A 46 6.67 4.39 11.10
N VAL A 47 5.36 4.56 11.26
CA VAL A 47 4.77 5.43 12.29
C VAL A 47 4.84 4.79 13.69
N GLY A 48 4.90 3.46 13.75
CA GLY A 48 4.94 2.70 15.00
C GLY A 48 3.58 2.26 15.55
N ASN A 49 2.49 2.80 15.02
CA ASN A 49 1.11 2.39 15.35
C ASN A 49 0.15 2.70 14.19
N PHE A 50 -1.13 2.32 14.31
CA PHE A 50 -2.14 2.47 13.26
C PHE A 50 -3.15 3.61 13.50
N SER A 51 -2.95 4.47 14.47
CA SER A 51 -3.91 5.50 14.88
C SER A 51 -3.31 6.88 15.15
N ASP A 52 -2.04 7.10 14.78
CA ASP A 52 -1.34 8.37 14.95
C ASP A 52 -1.22 9.12 13.61
N GLU A 53 -2.30 9.82 13.25
CA GLU A 53 -2.35 10.63 12.04
C GLU A 53 -1.34 11.79 12.06
N ALA A 54 -1.07 12.36 13.24
CA ALA A 54 -0.14 13.48 13.37
C ALA A 54 1.29 13.04 12.96
N THR A 55 1.77 11.92 13.50
CA THR A 55 3.07 11.34 13.12
C THR A 55 3.05 10.88 11.65
N GLY A 56 1.93 10.32 11.16
CA GLY A 56 1.76 9.98 9.76
C GLY A 56 1.96 11.19 8.83
N LYS A 57 1.37 12.35 9.18
CA LYS A 57 1.56 13.59 8.42
C LYS A 57 3.00 14.10 8.46
N VAL A 58 3.65 14.06 9.63
CA VAL A 58 5.06 14.46 9.77
C VAL A 58 5.96 13.60 8.88
N LEU A 59 5.74 12.28 8.88
CA LEU A 59 6.50 11.35 8.05
C LEU A 59 6.24 11.58 6.56
N GLY A 60 4.99 11.76 6.16
CA GLY A 60 4.64 12.09 4.77
C GLY A 60 5.33 13.38 4.30
N ASN A 61 5.29 14.45 5.10
CA ASN A 61 5.98 15.69 4.78
C ASN A 61 7.50 15.52 4.69
N ALA A 62 8.10 14.69 5.54
CA ALA A 62 9.53 14.43 5.50
C ALA A 62 9.93 13.71 4.21
N LEU A 63 9.17 12.70 3.76
CA LEU A 63 9.41 12.01 2.48
C LEU A 63 9.22 12.96 1.29
N ILE A 64 8.20 13.80 1.29
CA ILE A 64 7.97 14.81 0.25
C ILE A 64 9.14 15.81 0.19
N ALA A 65 9.69 16.21 1.32
CA ALA A 65 10.85 17.09 1.39
C ALA A 65 12.14 16.45 0.80
N GLU A 66 12.25 15.12 0.83
CA GLU A 66 13.32 14.36 0.14
C GLU A 66 13.05 14.19 -1.37
N GLY A 67 11.94 14.72 -1.89
CA GLY A 67 11.60 14.68 -3.31
C GLY A 67 10.78 13.46 -3.75
N VAL A 68 10.17 12.73 -2.79
CA VAL A 68 9.28 11.61 -3.12
C VAL A 68 8.01 12.13 -3.77
N ASP A 69 7.65 11.58 -4.93
CA ASP A 69 6.47 11.92 -5.72
C ASP A 69 5.33 10.90 -5.59
N ILE A 70 5.62 9.66 -5.16
CA ILE A 70 4.62 8.61 -4.94
C ILE A 70 4.81 7.99 -3.55
N LEU A 71 3.75 8.02 -2.74
CA LEU A 71 3.71 7.45 -1.39
C LEU A 71 2.84 6.19 -1.36
N PHE A 72 3.43 5.02 -1.10
CA PHE A 72 2.65 3.80 -0.81
C PHE A 72 2.33 3.74 0.68
N VAL A 73 1.04 3.73 1.03
CA VAL A 73 0.57 3.96 2.40
C VAL A 73 -0.14 2.74 2.98
N ALA A 74 0.59 1.91 3.71
CA ALA A 74 0.07 0.73 4.41
C ALA A 74 0.11 0.94 5.95
N ALA A 75 -0.63 1.93 6.47
CA ALA A 75 -0.49 2.42 7.84
C ALA A 75 -1.81 2.53 8.62
N GLY A 76 -2.92 1.96 8.13
CA GLY A 76 -4.23 2.08 8.76
C GLY A 76 -4.62 3.55 8.94
N GLY A 77 -5.23 3.91 10.08
CA GLY A 77 -5.63 5.29 10.39
C GLY A 77 -4.48 6.29 10.40
N SER A 78 -3.25 5.89 10.75
CA SER A 78 -2.08 6.75 10.65
C SER A 78 -1.83 7.22 9.21
N GLY A 79 -2.25 6.43 8.22
CA GLY A 79 -2.18 6.75 6.79
C GLY A 79 -2.97 8.00 6.40
N ASN A 80 -4.05 8.34 7.10
CA ASN A 80 -4.82 9.56 6.83
C ASN A 80 -3.95 10.82 6.94
N GLY A 81 -2.96 10.80 7.84
CA GLY A 81 -1.98 11.86 7.97
C GLY A 81 -1.09 11.99 6.73
N VAL A 82 -0.66 10.85 6.15
CA VAL A 82 0.13 10.83 4.91
C VAL A 82 -0.70 11.35 3.74
N PHE A 83 -1.97 10.95 3.63
CA PHE A 83 -2.90 11.49 2.63
C PHE A 83 -3.06 13.02 2.77
N THR A 84 -3.15 13.51 4.02
CA THR A 84 -3.20 14.96 4.28
C THR A 84 -1.94 15.67 3.79
N ALA A 85 -0.75 15.13 4.06
CA ALA A 85 0.51 15.68 3.56
C ALA A 85 0.55 15.72 2.02
N ALA A 86 0.13 14.63 1.36
CA ALA A 86 0.08 14.55 -0.10
C ALA A 86 -0.91 15.54 -0.72
N LYS A 87 -2.08 15.77 -0.07
CA LYS A 87 -3.07 16.77 -0.53
C LYS A 87 -2.58 18.22 -0.45
N GLU A 88 -1.68 18.50 0.49
CA GLU A 88 -1.09 19.82 0.69
C GLU A 88 0.13 20.07 -0.21
N ALA A 89 0.63 19.07 -0.90
CA ALA A 89 1.80 19.14 -1.77
C ALA A 89 1.41 19.08 -3.26
N ASP A 90 2.15 19.78 -4.09
CA ASP A 90 1.94 19.76 -5.55
C ASP A 90 2.58 18.51 -6.19
N GLY A 91 1.81 17.82 -7.04
CA GLY A 91 2.32 16.73 -7.87
C GLY A 91 2.55 15.41 -7.14
N VAL A 92 2.31 15.33 -5.83
CA VAL A 92 2.47 14.11 -5.04
C VAL A 92 1.24 13.23 -5.17
N LYS A 93 1.46 11.93 -5.37
CA LYS A 93 0.42 10.91 -5.49
C LYS A 93 0.55 9.85 -4.40
N VAL A 94 -0.52 9.12 -4.20
CA VAL A 94 -0.61 8.06 -3.19
C VAL A 94 -1.08 6.76 -3.82
N ILE A 95 -0.52 5.65 -3.37
CA ILE A 95 -1.07 4.32 -3.55
C ILE A 95 -1.69 3.91 -2.22
N GLY A 96 -3.01 3.70 -2.21
CA GLY A 96 -3.76 3.27 -1.03
C GLY A 96 -3.56 1.78 -0.72
N CYS A 97 -4.18 1.30 0.37
CA CYS A 97 -3.99 -0.06 0.87
C CYS A 97 -5.27 -0.67 1.44
N ASP A 98 -5.35 -1.97 1.41
CA ASP A 98 -6.40 -2.86 1.91
C ASP A 98 -7.72 -2.78 1.14
N VAL A 99 -8.25 -1.59 0.91
CA VAL A 99 -9.51 -1.30 0.23
C VAL A 99 -9.31 -0.21 -0.83
N ASP A 100 -10.30 -0.01 -1.68
CA ASP A 100 -10.32 1.13 -2.59
C ASP A 100 -10.43 2.45 -1.80
N GLN A 101 -9.34 3.21 -1.79
CA GLN A 101 -9.22 4.51 -1.11
C GLN A 101 -9.33 5.70 -2.06
N TYR A 102 -9.89 5.52 -3.25
CA TYR A 102 -10.00 6.61 -4.22
C TYR A 102 -10.74 7.82 -3.66
N ASP A 103 -11.84 7.62 -2.94
CA ASP A 103 -12.63 8.72 -2.36
C ASP A 103 -11.88 9.46 -1.26
N ASP A 104 -11.01 8.76 -0.52
CA ASP A 104 -10.14 9.38 0.50
C ASP A 104 -9.12 10.33 -0.13
N GLY A 105 -8.80 10.14 -1.41
CA GLY A 105 -7.85 10.95 -2.16
C GLY A 105 -8.41 12.23 -2.77
N ALA A 106 -9.72 12.51 -2.65
CA ALA A 106 -10.33 13.70 -3.22
C ALA A 106 -9.69 14.99 -2.69
N ASN A 107 -9.33 15.92 -3.60
CA ASN A 107 -8.65 17.18 -3.30
C ASN A 107 -9.13 18.28 -4.27
N GLY A 108 -10.24 18.92 -3.94
CA GLY A 108 -10.93 19.86 -4.84
C GLY A 108 -11.42 19.14 -6.10
N ASP A 109 -11.03 19.63 -7.26
CA ASP A 109 -11.36 19.03 -8.57
C ASP A 109 -10.36 17.93 -9.00
N SER A 110 -9.41 17.57 -8.14
CA SER A 110 -8.38 16.56 -8.39
C SER A 110 -8.46 15.40 -7.39
N ASN A 111 -7.65 14.37 -7.64
CA ASN A 111 -7.48 13.26 -6.73
C ASN A 111 -5.99 12.89 -6.62
N ILE A 112 -5.53 12.58 -5.41
CA ILE A 112 -4.15 12.20 -5.17
C ILE A 112 -3.91 10.69 -5.31
N VAL A 113 -4.95 9.84 -5.26
CA VAL A 113 -4.82 8.39 -5.31
C VAL A 113 -4.63 7.90 -6.73
N LEU A 114 -3.51 7.22 -7.00
CA LEU A 114 -3.24 6.56 -8.28
C LEU A 114 -4.05 5.26 -8.40
N THR A 115 -3.98 4.44 -7.39
CA THR A 115 -4.65 3.15 -7.22
C THR A 115 -4.58 2.76 -5.75
N SER A 116 -5.17 1.62 -5.40
CA SER A 116 -5.03 1.00 -4.08
C SER A 116 -4.69 -0.47 -4.22
N GLY A 117 -3.70 -0.93 -3.47
CA GLY A 117 -3.43 -2.36 -3.30
C GLY A 117 -4.52 -2.99 -2.43
N LEU A 118 -5.18 -4.01 -2.93
CA LEU A 118 -6.32 -4.64 -2.29
C LEU A 118 -5.92 -5.85 -1.46
N LYS A 119 -6.54 -5.99 -0.31
CA LYS A 119 -6.61 -7.24 0.45
C LYS A 119 -8.04 -7.75 0.37
N VAL A 120 -8.24 -8.83 -0.42
CA VAL A 120 -9.57 -9.36 -0.77
C VAL A 120 -10.15 -10.15 0.40
N MET A 121 -10.58 -9.42 1.45
CA MET A 121 -11.04 -10.02 2.69
C MET A 121 -12.42 -10.67 2.58
N HIS A 122 -13.31 -10.11 1.74
CA HIS A 122 -14.67 -10.61 1.61
C HIS A 122 -14.71 -12.03 1.04
N ASP A 123 -13.92 -12.32 0.01
CA ASP A 123 -13.84 -13.66 -0.59
C ASP A 123 -13.20 -14.65 0.37
N THR A 124 -12.15 -14.23 1.09
CA THR A 124 -11.54 -15.04 2.14
C THR A 124 -12.55 -15.44 3.21
N VAL A 125 -13.33 -14.48 3.72
CA VAL A 125 -14.37 -14.74 4.72
C VAL A 125 -15.46 -15.65 4.15
N TYR A 126 -15.91 -15.39 2.93
CA TYR A 126 -16.91 -16.22 2.25
C TYR A 126 -16.45 -17.67 2.10
N ASN A 127 -15.23 -17.89 1.67
CA ASN A 127 -14.64 -19.21 1.50
C ASN A 127 -14.55 -19.96 2.84
N VAL A 128 -14.04 -19.33 3.89
CA VAL A 128 -13.98 -19.92 5.24
C VAL A 128 -15.38 -20.27 5.77
N LEU A 129 -16.39 -19.42 5.56
CA LEU A 129 -17.76 -19.71 5.96
C LEU A 129 -18.35 -20.92 5.22
N ASN A 130 -18.02 -21.09 3.93
CA ASN A 130 -18.44 -22.28 3.19
C ASN A 130 -17.74 -23.54 3.72
N GLU A 131 -16.45 -23.49 4.01
CA GLU A 131 -15.73 -24.61 4.63
C GLU A 131 -16.34 -25.01 5.98
N VAL A 132 -16.72 -24.04 6.80
CA VAL A 132 -17.42 -24.31 8.08
C VAL A 132 -18.77 -24.96 7.83
N LYS A 133 -19.56 -24.46 6.88
CA LYS A 133 -20.87 -24.98 6.50
C LYS A 133 -20.78 -26.42 6.00
N ASP A 134 -19.76 -26.73 5.19
CA ASP A 134 -19.58 -28.05 4.58
C ASP A 134 -18.84 -29.03 5.52
N GLY A 135 -18.37 -28.56 6.68
CA GLY A 135 -17.63 -29.38 7.66
C GLY A 135 -16.19 -29.68 7.26
N SER A 136 -15.66 -29.00 6.26
CA SER A 136 -14.27 -29.18 5.77
C SER A 136 -13.26 -28.25 6.46
N PHE A 137 -13.73 -27.23 7.19
CA PHE A 137 -12.87 -26.27 7.88
C PHE A 137 -11.89 -26.95 8.82
N LYS A 138 -10.62 -26.57 8.69
CA LYS A 138 -9.55 -26.99 9.61
C LYS A 138 -8.80 -25.74 10.07
N GLY A 139 -8.72 -25.54 11.38
CA GLY A 139 -7.91 -24.45 11.96
C GLY A 139 -6.44 -24.62 11.60
N ALA A 140 -5.90 -23.67 10.84
CA ALA A 140 -4.50 -23.65 10.41
C ALA A 140 -4.02 -22.21 10.20
N ASN A 141 -2.69 -21.99 10.20
CA ASN A 141 -2.11 -20.79 9.67
C ASN A 141 -2.01 -20.95 8.13
N VAL A 142 -2.78 -20.15 7.41
CA VAL A 142 -2.81 -20.18 5.95
C VAL A 142 -2.23 -18.88 5.43
N THR A 143 -1.32 -18.95 4.46
CA THR A 143 -0.84 -17.81 3.70
C THR A 143 -1.56 -17.80 2.37
N LEU A 144 -2.37 -16.76 2.13
CA LEU A 144 -3.02 -16.52 0.86
C LEU A 144 -2.18 -15.54 0.03
N THR A 145 -2.16 -15.76 -1.27
CA THR A 145 -1.32 -15.04 -2.25
C THR A 145 -2.16 -14.52 -3.41
N ALA A 146 -1.52 -13.88 -4.38
CA ALA A 146 -2.18 -13.48 -5.62
C ALA A 146 -2.73 -14.67 -6.42
N ALA A 147 -2.09 -15.84 -6.31
CA ALA A 147 -2.59 -17.07 -6.95
C ALA A 147 -3.89 -17.62 -6.33
N ASP A 148 -4.24 -17.12 -5.14
CA ASP A 148 -5.48 -17.45 -4.42
C ASP A 148 -6.53 -16.33 -4.56
N ASP A 149 -6.31 -15.37 -5.47
CA ASP A 149 -7.12 -14.14 -5.62
C ASP A 149 -7.28 -13.33 -4.33
N ALA A 150 -6.35 -13.47 -3.38
CA ALA A 150 -6.42 -12.85 -2.06
C ALA A 150 -5.87 -11.41 -2.04
N THR A 151 -5.21 -10.99 -3.10
CA THR A 151 -4.67 -9.64 -3.27
C THR A 151 -4.85 -9.18 -4.71
N GLY A 152 -4.90 -7.87 -4.92
CA GLY A 152 -5.07 -7.26 -6.21
C GLY A 152 -4.81 -5.76 -6.14
N PHE A 153 -5.29 -5.03 -7.10
CA PHE A 153 -5.24 -3.56 -7.12
C PHE A 153 -6.49 -2.99 -7.80
N VAL A 154 -6.80 -1.73 -7.51
CA VAL A 154 -7.91 -1.04 -8.15
C VAL A 154 -7.50 -0.65 -9.56
N SER A 155 -8.21 -1.19 -10.57
CA SER A 155 -7.99 -0.91 -12.00
C SER A 155 -9.25 -0.40 -12.70
N GLU A 156 -10.35 -0.25 -11.97
CA GLU A 156 -11.65 0.19 -12.51
C GLU A 156 -11.57 1.64 -12.99
N GLU A 157 -12.18 1.90 -14.15
CA GLU A 157 -12.27 3.25 -14.72
C GLU A 157 -12.99 4.21 -13.76
N GLY A 158 -12.40 5.39 -13.56
CA GLY A 158 -12.90 6.38 -12.60
C GLY A 158 -12.55 6.12 -11.14
N ARG A 159 -11.91 4.99 -10.83
CA ARG A 159 -11.43 4.63 -9.48
C ARG A 159 -9.91 4.54 -9.37
N CYS A 160 -9.20 4.70 -10.49
CA CYS A 160 -7.74 4.77 -10.52
C CYS A 160 -7.26 5.79 -11.57
N GLN A 161 -5.99 6.17 -11.47
CA GLN A 161 -5.33 7.08 -12.41
C GLN A 161 -4.19 6.38 -13.19
N LEU A 162 -4.17 5.05 -13.18
CA LEU A 162 -3.22 4.27 -13.96
C LEU A 162 -3.59 4.33 -15.44
N THR A 163 -2.57 4.31 -16.30
CA THR A 163 -2.79 4.16 -17.75
C THR A 163 -3.21 2.73 -18.09
N ALA A 164 -3.91 2.55 -19.20
CA ALA A 164 -4.29 1.21 -19.68
C ALA A 164 -3.05 0.33 -19.89
N GLU A 165 -1.93 0.89 -20.38
CA GLU A 165 -0.67 0.18 -20.53
C GLU A 165 -0.10 -0.29 -19.18
N ALA A 166 -0.16 0.56 -18.14
CA ALA A 166 0.30 0.17 -16.80
C ALA A 166 -0.57 -0.96 -16.22
N ILE A 167 -1.89 -0.87 -16.39
CA ILE A 167 -2.82 -1.92 -15.93
C ILE A 167 -2.53 -3.25 -16.64
N GLU A 168 -2.30 -3.24 -17.96
CA GLU A 168 -1.96 -4.44 -18.73
C GLU A 168 -0.65 -5.08 -18.28
N LYS A 169 0.34 -4.26 -17.91
CA LYS A 169 1.64 -4.77 -17.44
C LYS A 169 1.60 -5.35 -16.01
N ILE A 170 0.65 -4.92 -15.19
CA ILE A 170 0.50 -5.42 -13.81
C ILE A 170 -0.25 -6.75 -13.79
N ASN A 171 -1.19 -6.98 -14.72
CA ASN A 171 -1.97 -8.22 -14.86
C ASN A 171 -1.16 -9.32 -15.57
#